data_e751161321e47d34d887b7a1db0dcf9b
#
_entry.id   e751161321e47d34d887b7a1db0dcf9b
#
_cell.length_a   1.000
_cell.length_b   1.000
_cell.length_c   1.000
_cell.angle_alpha   90.00
_cell.angle_beta   90.00
_cell.angle_gamma   90.00
#
_symmetry.space_group_name_H-M   'P 1'
#
loop_
_entity.id
_entity.type
_entity.pdbx_description
1 polymer ?
#
loop_
_entity_poly.entity_id
_entity_poly.type
_entity_poly.pdbx_seq_one_letter_code
_entity_poly.pdbx_strand_id
1 'polypeptide(L)'
;MEQLLETLGRNMFGVFGLMALAGAALMVASKSAVHSVLAFLFAMLSVAGCFLAMEAEFLGVAQILVYAGGIVVLFLFVVMMVEISKFKKPAEGVFHTQSRIALVAVIAGIGAFGAVFRQAIFGPASAESLVLRPELARGLDVARQNAQAVSRGLFADYLLPFEILSVILLVALVGAVVLAKSERV
;
A
#
# COMPACT_ATOMS: atom_id res chain seq x y z
N MET A 1 12.35 -9.25 28.70
CA MET A 1 11.74 -9.95 27.56
C MET A 1 10.88 -9.01 26.72
N GLU A 2 10.01 -8.22 27.35
CA GLU A 2 9.17 -7.23 26.65
C GLU A 2 9.96 -6.17 25.86
N GLN A 3 11.01 -5.59 26.43
CA GLN A 3 11.87 -4.62 25.74
C GLN A 3 12.58 -5.20 24.50
N LEU A 4 12.93 -6.49 24.54
CA LEU A 4 13.50 -7.19 23.39
C LEU A 4 12.46 -7.38 22.27
N LEU A 5 11.24 -7.75 22.61
CA LEU A 5 10.14 -7.92 21.65
C LEU A 5 9.74 -6.58 21.00
N GLU A 6 9.70 -5.52 21.79
CA GLU A 6 9.40 -4.16 21.30
C GLU A 6 10.51 -3.64 20.37
N THR A 7 11.77 -3.90 20.72
CA THR A 7 12.91 -3.53 19.88
C THR A 7 12.95 -4.35 18.58
N LEU A 8 12.59 -5.64 18.63
CA LEU A 8 12.48 -6.49 17.45
C LEU A 8 11.34 -6.05 16.54
N GLY A 9 10.16 -5.73 17.09
CA GLY A 9 9.02 -5.25 16.30
C GLY A 9 9.33 -3.93 15.57
N ARG A 10 9.97 -2.99 16.25
CA ARG A 10 10.38 -1.71 15.66
C ARG A 10 11.43 -1.89 14.56
N ASN A 11 12.37 -2.81 14.75
CA ASN A 11 13.38 -3.10 13.75
C ASN A 11 12.78 -3.85 12.55
N MET A 12 11.82 -4.75 12.77
CA MET A 12 11.09 -5.43 11.69
C MET A 12 10.29 -4.46 10.83
N PHE A 13 9.60 -3.49 11.43
CA PHE A 13 8.93 -2.43 10.67
C PHE A 13 9.90 -1.67 9.77
N GLY A 14 11.07 -1.30 10.30
CA GLY A 14 12.12 -0.61 9.52
C GLY A 14 12.63 -1.47 8.35
N VAL A 15 12.85 -2.76 8.57
CA VAL A 15 13.29 -3.70 7.53
C VAL A 15 12.24 -3.83 6.43
N PHE A 16 10.98 -4.11 6.78
CA PHE A 16 9.89 -4.21 5.80
C PHE A 16 9.63 -2.89 5.09
N GLY A 17 9.72 -1.75 5.79
CA GLY A 17 9.61 -0.42 5.20
C GLY A 17 10.70 -0.15 4.16
N LEU A 18 11.95 -0.52 4.47
CA LEU A 18 13.05 -0.39 3.52
C LEU A 18 12.87 -1.31 2.31
N MET A 19 12.40 -2.55 2.52
CA MET A 19 12.08 -3.49 1.44
C MET A 19 10.95 -2.97 0.55
N ALA A 20 9.91 -2.34 1.12
CA ALA A 20 8.82 -1.73 0.37
C ALA A 20 9.33 -0.58 -0.51
N LEU A 21 10.19 0.30 0.04
CA LEU A 21 10.81 1.38 -0.72
C LEU A 21 11.73 0.86 -1.83
N ALA A 22 12.52 -0.16 -1.55
CA ALA A 22 13.37 -0.81 -2.56
C ALA A 22 12.52 -1.43 -3.68
N GLY A 23 11.45 -2.13 -3.34
CA GLY A 23 10.50 -2.69 -4.31
C GLY A 23 9.84 -1.61 -5.17
N ALA A 24 9.42 -0.50 -4.57
CA ALA A 24 8.85 0.65 -5.28
C ALA A 24 9.87 1.30 -6.23
N ALA A 25 11.12 1.47 -5.78
CA ALA A 25 12.19 2.00 -6.60
C ALA A 25 12.52 1.06 -7.79
N LEU A 26 12.57 -0.24 -7.56
CA LEU A 26 12.76 -1.26 -8.61
C LEU A 26 11.60 -1.26 -9.60
N MET A 27 10.36 -1.10 -9.14
CA MET A 27 9.18 -0.97 -10.00
C MET A 27 9.34 0.17 -10.99
N VAL A 28 9.74 1.35 -10.53
CA VAL A 28 9.90 2.55 -11.37
C VAL A 28 11.12 2.44 -12.28
N ALA A 29 12.21 1.83 -11.80
CA ALA A 29 13.46 1.67 -12.56
C ALA A 29 13.37 0.57 -13.63
N SER A 30 12.41 -0.34 -13.53
CA SER A 30 12.28 -1.48 -14.44
C SER A 30 11.86 -1.05 -15.84
N LYS A 31 12.64 -1.48 -16.83
CA LYS A 31 12.34 -1.22 -18.26
C LYS A 31 11.30 -2.19 -18.83
N SER A 32 11.10 -3.33 -18.23
CA SER A 32 10.14 -4.35 -18.62
C SER A 32 8.89 -4.23 -17.73
N ALA A 33 7.72 -4.17 -18.37
CA ALA A 33 6.46 -4.07 -17.66
C ALA A 33 6.21 -5.26 -16.70
N VAL A 34 6.58 -6.48 -17.10
CA VAL A 34 6.46 -7.67 -16.26
C VAL A 34 7.34 -7.58 -15.01
N HIS A 35 8.61 -7.17 -15.18
CA HIS A 35 9.51 -6.98 -14.02
C HIS A 35 9.03 -5.85 -13.11
N SER A 36 8.44 -4.79 -13.68
CA SER A 36 7.84 -3.70 -12.90
C SER A 36 6.70 -4.20 -12.02
N VAL A 37 5.81 -5.04 -12.56
CA VAL A 37 4.69 -5.61 -11.79
C VAL A 37 5.18 -6.59 -10.73
N LEU A 38 6.22 -7.38 -11.01
CA LEU A 38 6.81 -8.28 -10.00
C LEU A 38 7.46 -7.48 -8.85
N ALA A 39 8.15 -6.39 -9.17
CA ALA A 39 8.70 -5.47 -8.15
C ALA A 39 7.58 -4.81 -7.32
N PHE A 40 6.45 -4.46 -7.97
CA PHE A 40 5.26 -3.96 -7.28
C PHE A 40 4.66 -5.01 -6.34
N LEU A 41 4.55 -6.27 -6.77
CA LEU A 41 4.12 -7.37 -5.92
C LEU A 41 5.01 -7.48 -4.67
N PHE A 42 6.33 -7.44 -4.86
CA PHE A 42 7.28 -7.47 -3.76
C PHE A 42 7.09 -6.29 -2.80
N ALA A 43 6.87 -5.08 -3.31
CA ALA A 43 6.57 -3.91 -2.48
C ALA A 43 5.27 -4.10 -1.69
N MET A 44 4.20 -4.62 -2.30
CA MET A 44 2.92 -4.86 -1.63
C MET A 44 3.01 -5.92 -0.53
N LEU A 45 3.79 -6.98 -0.74
CA LEU A 45 4.07 -7.98 0.30
C LEU A 45 4.89 -7.39 1.46
N SER A 46 5.84 -6.51 1.17
CA SER A 46 6.60 -5.80 2.20
C SER A 46 5.72 -4.84 3.02
N VAL A 47 4.76 -4.16 2.39
CA VAL A 47 3.76 -3.34 3.09
C VAL A 47 2.89 -4.21 4.01
N ALA A 48 2.49 -5.41 3.58
CA ALA A 48 1.78 -6.34 4.45
C ALA A 48 2.64 -6.72 5.68
N GLY A 49 3.95 -6.93 5.48
CA GLY A 49 4.90 -7.14 6.58
C GLY A 49 4.97 -5.94 7.54
N CYS A 50 4.87 -4.70 7.04
CA CYS A 50 4.78 -3.53 7.91
C CYS A 50 3.52 -3.55 8.77
N PHE A 51 2.36 -3.93 8.21
CA PHE A 51 1.12 -4.05 8.98
C PHE A 51 1.22 -5.12 10.06
N LEU A 52 1.81 -6.28 9.73
CA LEU A 52 2.03 -7.34 10.72
C LEU A 52 3.00 -6.90 11.82
N ALA A 53 4.05 -6.14 11.49
CA ALA A 53 4.98 -5.60 12.47
C ALA A 53 4.34 -4.54 13.38
N MET A 54 3.23 -3.94 12.96
CA MET A 54 2.41 -3.00 13.75
C MET A 54 1.26 -3.69 14.49
N GLU A 55 1.22 -5.01 14.54
CA GLU A 55 0.13 -5.80 15.13
C GLU A 55 -1.24 -5.57 14.46
N ALA A 56 -1.26 -4.98 13.26
CA ALA A 56 -2.45 -4.76 12.46
C ALA A 56 -2.73 -5.96 11.55
N GLU A 57 -2.96 -7.13 12.15
CA GLU A 57 -3.04 -8.41 11.44
C GLU A 57 -4.16 -8.45 10.40
N PHE A 58 -5.33 -7.88 10.72
CA PHE A 58 -6.44 -7.80 9.78
C PHE A 58 -6.06 -7.02 8.51
N LEU A 59 -5.36 -5.88 8.68
CA LEU A 59 -4.90 -5.08 7.55
C LEU A 59 -3.82 -5.81 6.75
N GLY A 60 -2.89 -6.50 7.43
CA GLY A 60 -1.85 -7.30 6.78
C GLY A 60 -2.45 -8.40 5.90
N VAL A 61 -3.43 -9.15 6.42
CA VAL A 61 -4.12 -10.19 5.67
C VAL A 61 -4.91 -9.59 4.50
N ALA A 62 -5.65 -8.51 4.72
CA ALA A 62 -6.39 -7.81 3.67
C ALA A 62 -5.45 -7.30 2.56
N GLN A 63 -4.28 -6.77 2.91
CA GLN A 63 -3.25 -6.35 1.97
C GLN A 63 -2.79 -7.51 1.08
N ILE A 64 -2.52 -8.68 1.66
CA ILE A 64 -2.11 -9.87 0.89
C ILE A 64 -3.24 -10.37 -0.01
N LEU A 65 -4.45 -10.52 0.52
CA LEU A 65 -5.56 -11.08 -0.22
C LEU A 65 -6.03 -10.17 -1.36
N VAL A 66 -6.23 -8.89 -1.08
CA VAL A 66 -6.82 -7.96 -2.05
C VAL A 66 -5.76 -7.38 -2.98
N TYR A 67 -4.68 -6.79 -2.43
CA TYR A 67 -3.68 -6.12 -3.26
C TYR A 67 -2.73 -7.10 -3.92
N ALA A 68 -2.04 -7.95 -3.15
CA ALA A 68 -1.08 -8.88 -3.73
C ALA A 68 -1.77 -10.02 -4.47
N GLY A 69 -2.83 -10.60 -3.93
CA GLY A 69 -3.54 -11.74 -4.51
C GLY A 69 -4.51 -11.36 -5.63
N GLY A 70 -5.31 -10.31 -5.46
CA GLY A 70 -6.33 -9.91 -6.45
C GLY A 70 -5.79 -8.94 -7.49
N ILE A 71 -5.44 -7.72 -7.06
CA ILE A 71 -5.17 -6.60 -7.97
C ILE A 71 -3.86 -6.80 -8.75
N VAL A 72 -2.77 -7.14 -8.07
CA VAL A 72 -1.46 -7.27 -8.72
C VAL A 72 -1.43 -8.47 -9.67
N VAL A 73 -2.05 -9.58 -9.30
CA VAL A 73 -2.13 -10.76 -10.18
C VAL A 73 -2.96 -10.45 -11.43
N LEU A 74 -4.11 -9.77 -11.27
CA LEU A 74 -4.90 -9.31 -12.41
C LEU A 74 -4.08 -8.37 -13.31
N PHE A 75 -3.36 -7.44 -12.71
CA PHE A 75 -2.50 -6.50 -13.43
C PHE A 75 -1.37 -7.21 -14.18
N LEU A 76 -0.78 -8.25 -13.57
CA LEU A 76 0.22 -9.10 -14.22
C LEU A 76 -0.34 -9.78 -15.47
N PHE A 77 -1.54 -10.35 -15.39
CA PHE A 77 -2.20 -10.96 -16.54
C PHE A 77 -2.46 -9.94 -17.65
N VAL A 78 -2.97 -8.76 -17.32
CA VAL A 78 -3.23 -7.71 -18.30
C VAL A 78 -1.95 -7.28 -18.99
N VAL A 79 -0.87 -7.03 -18.25
CA VAL A 79 0.42 -6.62 -18.81
C VAL A 79 1.05 -7.70 -19.67
N MET A 80 0.85 -8.97 -19.32
CA MET A 80 1.35 -10.09 -20.10
C MET A 80 0.55 -10.30 -21.42
N MET A 81 -0.76 -9.96 -21.42
CA MET A 81 -1.60 -10.07 -22.62
C MET A 81 -1.45 -8.89 -23.58
N VAL A 82 -1.09 -7.71 -23.06
CA VAL A 82 -0.93 -6.50 -23.88
C VAL A 82 0.45 -6.49 -24.54
N GLU A 83 0.48 -6.48 -25.87
CA GLU A 83 1.70 -6.36 -26.64
C GLU A 83 2.24 -4.92 -26.61
N ILE A 84 3.03 -4.60 -25.58
CA ILE A 84 3.56 -3.25 -25.30
C ILE A 84 4.51 -2.76 -26.41
N SER A 85 5.03 -3.66 -27.26
CA SER A 85 5.93 -3.31 -28.35
C SER A 85 5.32 -2.32 -29.35
N LYS A 86 4.01 -2.31 -29.52
CA LYS A 86 3.29 -1.40 -30.43
C LYS A 86 3.20 0.05 -29.93
N PHE A 87 3.45 0.29 -28.64
CA PHE A 87 3.38 1.62 -28.04
C PHE A 87 4.73 2.32 -27.88
N LYS A 88 5.82 1.67 -28.28
CA LYS A 88 7.15 2.28 -28.34
C LYS A 88 7.29 3.21 -29.55
N LYS A 89 6.58 4.33 -29.55
CA LYS A 89 7.07 5.52 -30.26
C LYS A 89 7.98 6.25 -29.29
N PRO A 90 9.25 6.52 -29.63
CA PRO A 90 10.09 7.40 -28.85
C PRO A 90 9.39 8.76 -28.83
N ALA A 91 8.96 9.22 -27.68
CA ALA A 91 8.57 10.61 -27.49
C ALA A 91 9.85 11.43 -27.56
N GLU A 92 10.30 11.71 -28.78
CA GLU A 92 11.39 12.63 -29.04
C GLU A 92 10.93 14.02 -28.60
N GLY A 93 11.57 14.57 -27.61
CA GLY A 93 11.63 16.00 -27.35
C GLY A 93 10.87 16.58 -26.17
N VAL A 94 10.03 15.85 -25.42
CA VAL A 94 9.25 16.43 -24.30
C VAL A 94 9.99 16.35 -22.94
N PHE A 95 11.06 15.58 -22.87
CA PHE A 95 11.66 15.19 -21.59
C PHE A 95 12.58 16.22 -20.92
N HIS A 96 13.07 17.29 -21.62
CA HIS A 96 14.11 18.13 -21.01
C HIS A 96 13.62 19.16 -19.99
N THR A 97 12.43 19.72 -20.15
CA THR A 97 11.89 20.72 -19.20
C THR A 97 11.05 20.06 -18.11
N GLN A 98 10.24 19.06 -18.47
CA GLN A 98 9.44 18.30 -17.50
C GLN A 98 10.28 17.41 -16.59
N SER A 99 11.41 16.90 -17.05
CA SER A 99 12.34 16.08 -16.25
C SER A 99 12.91 16.87 -15.05
N ARG A 100 13.21 18.16 -15.23
CA ARG A 100 13.73 19.00 -14.12
C ARG A 100 12.65 19.26 -13.07
N ILE A 101 11.41 19.53 -13.50
CA ILE A 101 10.27 19.74 -12.60
C ILE A 101 9.94 18.44 -11.86
N ALA A 102 9.92 17.31 -12.57
CA ALA A 102 9.72 16.01 -11.95
C ALA A 102 10.82 15.67 -10.94
N LEU A 103 12.07 15.93 -11.25
CA LEU A 103 13.19 15.71 -10.33
C LEU A 103 13.06 16.57 -9.07
N VAL A 104 12.72 17.85 -9.22
CA VAL A 104 12.49 18.76 -8.07
C VAL A 104 11.30 18.28 -7.25
N ALA A 105 10.20 17.85 -7.87
CA ALA A 105 9.03 17.31 -7.18
C ALA A 105 9.36 16.03 -6.40
N VAL A 106 10.17 15.13 -6.98
CA VAL A 106 10.62 13.91 -6.31
C VAL A 106 11.51 14.23 -5.12
N ILE A 107 12.50 15.12 -5.29
CA ILE A 107 13.39 15.54 -4.20
C ILE A 107 12.59 16.25 -3.09
N ALA A 108 11.67 17.13 -3.45
CA ALA A 108 10.79 17.80 -2.50
C ALA A 108 9.88 16.79 -1.76
N GLY A 109 9.34 15.81 -2.47
CA GLY A 109 8.53 14.74 -1.88
C GLY A 109 9.33 13.86 -0.90
N ILE A 110 10.53 13.44 -1.29
CA ILE A 110 11.44 12.68 -0.42
C ILE A 110 11.85 13.52 0.78
N GLY A 111 12.14 14.81 0.59
CA GLY A 111 12.51 15.73 1.67
C GLY A 111 11.36 15.96 2.65
N ALA A 112 10.15 16.18 2.15
CA ALA A 112 8.96 16.33 2.98
C ALA A 112 8.65 15.05 3.75
N PHE A 113 8.69 13.88 3.08
CA PHE A 113 8.52 12.59 3.72
C PHE A 113 9.59 12.32 4.78
N GLY A 114 10.87 12.59 4.46
CA GLY A 114 11.97 12.46 5.41
C GLY A 114 11.83 13.39 6.62
N ALA A 115 11.32 14.61 6.44
CA ALA A 115 11.06 15.55 7.52
C ALA A 115 9.93 15.05 8.45
N VAL A 116 8.81 14.58 7.87
CA VAL A 116 7.69 14.00 8.63
C VAL A 116 8.14 12.73 9.35
N PHE A 117 8.88 11.86 8.66
CA PHE A 117 9.40 10.61 9.23
C PHE A 117 10.39 10.88 10.37
N ARG A 118 11.28 11.85 10.20
CA ARG A 118 12.19 12.28 11.26
C ARG A 118 11.43 12.84 12.47
N GLN A 119 10.37 13.61 12.23
CA GLN A 119 9.55 14.17 13.31
C GLN A 119 8.74 13.09 14.03
N ALA A 120 8.27 12.05 13.30
CA ALA A 120 7.57 10.92 13.88
C ALA A 120 8.48 10.00 14.71
N ILE A 121 9.76 9.83 14.31
CA ILE A 121 10.70 8.96 15.02
C ILE A 121 11.52 9.68 16.07
N PHE A 122 11.95 10.92 15.80
CA PHE A 122 12.87 11.71 16.65
C PHE A 122 12.22 12.95 17.24
N GLY A 123 10.96 13.27 16.88
CA GLY A 123 10.22 14.33 17.52
C GLY A 123 10.01 14.02 19.00
N PRO A 124 9.86 15.05 19.87
CA PRO A 124 9.40 14.81 21.21
C PRO A 124 8.05 14.11 21.08
N ALA A 125 8.04 12.80 21.35
CA ALA A 125 6.79 12.07 21.49
C ALA A 125 6.01 12.83 22.57
N SER A 126 4.99 13.55 22.16
CA SER A 126 3.91 13.89 23.06
C SER A 126 3.34 12.54 23.46
N ALA A 127 3.81 12.04 24.60
CA ALA A 127 3.48 10.74 25.16
C ALA A 127 1.96 10.57 25.38
N GLU A 128 1.21 11.60 25.14
CA GLU A 128 -0.23 11.69 25.32
C GLU A 128 -1.04 11.24 24.10
N SER A 129 -0.45 11.24 22.89
CA SER A 129 -1.14 10.75 21.67
C SER A 129 -0.87 9.28 21.36
N LEU A 130 0.10 8.67 22.01
CA LEU A 130 0.45 7.25 21.88
C LEU A 130 0.09 6.45 23.14
N VAL A 131 -0.85 6.94 23.93
CA VAL A 131 -1.53 6.09 24.91
C VAL A 131 -2.53 5.24 24.13
N LEU A 132 -2.01 4.28 23.39
CA LEU A 132 -2.72 3.03 23.16
C LEU A 132 -3.22 2.61 24.55
N ARG A 133 -4.54 2.61 24.71
CA ARG A 133 -5.20 2.29 25.97
C ARG A 133 -4.52 1.05 26.54
N PRO A 134 -4.12 1.04 27.84
CA PRO A 134 -3.40 -0.09 28.44
C PRO A 134 -4.17 -1.40 28.40
N GLU A 135 -5.42 -1.39 27.96
CA GLU A 135 -6.28 -2.54 27.74
C GLU A 135 -5.92 -3.34 26.47
N LEU A 136 -5.19 -2.73 25.50
CA LEU A 136 -4.71 -3.43 24.30
C LEU A 136 -3.43 -4.25 24.55
N ALA A 137 -2.77 -4.07 25.70
CA ALA A 137 -1.52 -4.74 26.05
C ALA A 137 -1.68 -6.15 26.62
N ARG A 138 -2.89 -6.69 26.69
CA ARG A 138 -3.12 -8.08 27.12
C ARG A 138 -3.18 -8.97 25.88
N GLY A 139 -1.99 -9.36 25.45
CA GLY A 139 -1.79 -10.28 24.32
C GLY A 139 -2.46 -11.64 24.55
N LEU A 140 -3.16 -12.08 23.58
CA LEU A 140 -3.64 -13.36 23.07
C LEU A 140 -4.95 -13.22 22.29
N ASP A 141 -5.63 -12.07 22.43
CA ASP A 141 -6.85 -11.77 21.68
C ASP A 141 -6.65 -10.65 20.62
N VAL A 142 -5.40 -10.23 20.37
CA VAL A 142 -5.11 -9.05 19.54
C VAL A 142 -5.64 -9.23 18.12
N ALA A 143 -5.47 -10.39 17.52
CA ALA A 143 -5.98 -10.65 16.17
C ALA A 143 -7.52 -10.66 16.11
N ARG A 144 -8.17 -11.31 17.08
CA ARG A 144 -9.63 -11.30 17.18
C ARG A 144 -10.15 -9.92 17.54
N GLN A 145 -9.50 -9.24 18.47
CA GLN A 145 -9.84 -7.87 18.87
C GLN A 145 -9.60 -6.88 17.72
N ASN A 146 -8.56 -7.07 16.89
CA ASN A 146 -8.27 -6.23 15.74
C ASN A 146 -9.39 -6.32 14.69
N ALA A 147 -9.79 -7.52 14.27
CA ALA A 147 -10.91 -7.71 13.35
C ALA A 147 -12.24 -7.22 13.94
N GLN A 148 -12.48 -7.46 15.25
CA GLN A 148 -13.68 -6.97 15.93
C GLN A 148 -13.69 -5.45 16.08
N ALA A 149 -12.55 -4.81 16.37
CA ALA A 149 -12.44 -3.37 16.46
C ALA A 149 -12.74 -2.71 15.12
N VAL A 150 -12.16 -3.24 14.01
CA VAL A 150 -12.46 -2.77 12.66
C VAL A 150 -13.93 -2.95 12.31
N SER A 151 -14.53 -4.12 12.62
CA SER A 151 -15.93 -4.37 12.32
C SER A 151 -16.87 -3.47 13.12
N ARG A 152 -16.58 -3.25 14.41
CA ARG A 152 -17.37 -2.31 15.24
C ARG A 152 -17.29 -0.88 14.72
N GLY A 153 -16.07 -0.40 14.41
CA GLY A 153 -15.90 0.92 13.82
C GLY A 153 -16.68 1.04 12.51
N LEU A 154 -16.59 0.03 11.63
CA LEU A 154 -17.23 0.05 10.33
C LEU A 154 -18.76 0.06 10.41
N PHE A 155 -19.35 -0.74 11.30
CA PHE A 155 -20.80 -0.92 11.40
C PHE A 155 -21.48 -0.04 12.47
N ALA A 156 -20.73 0.57 13.40
CA ALA A 156 -21.28 1.47 14.40
C ALA A 156 -20.98 2.94 14.05
N ASP A 157 -19.71 3.29 13.86
CA ASP A 157 -19.29 4.68 13.73
C ASP A 157 -19.26 5.15 12.25
N TYR A 158 -18.94 4.25 11.32
CA TYR A 158 -18.74 4.55 9.89
C TYR A 158 -19.73 3.81 8.98
N LEU A 159 -20.97 3.57 9.45
CA LEU A 159 -21.99 2.85 8.68
C LEU A 159 -22.30 3.54 7.34
N LEU A 160 -22.49 4.86 7.34
CA LEU A 160 -22.83 5.61 6.13
C LEU A 160 -21.69 5.61 5.09
N PRO A 161 -20.41 5.87 5.43
CA PRO A 161 -19.29 5.64 4.53
C PRO A 161 -19.21 4.20 3.99
N PHE A 162 -19.53 3.20 4.81
CA PHE A 162 -19.55 1.80 4.39
C PHE A 162 -20.61 1.54 3.32
N GLU A 163 -21.83 2.07 3.50
CA GLU A 163 -22.90 1.96 2.49
C GLU A 163 -22.51 2.64 1.18
N ILE A 164 -21.90 3.82 1.24
CA ILE A 164 -21.42 4.52 0.04
C ILE A 164 -20.36 3.68 -0.69
N LEU A 165 -19.43 3.08 0.04
CA LEU A 165 -18.40 2.19 -0.55
C LEU A 165 -19.04 0.98 -1.25
N SER A 166 -20.09 0.40 -0.69
CA SER A 166 -20.80 -0.72 -1.32
C SER A 166 -21.44 -0.34 -2.66
N VAL A 167 -22.02 0.86 -2.75
CA VAL A 167 -22.57 1.40 -4.00
C VAL A 167 -21.45 1.67 -5.01
N ILE A 168 -20.33 2.25 -4.59
CA ILE A 168 -19.18 2.49 -5.47
C ILE A 168 -18.64 1.16 -6.04
N LEU A 169 -18.52 0.12 -5.23
CA LEU A 169 -18.08 -1.20 -5.67
C LEU A 169 -19.06 -1.80 -6.67
N LEU A 170 -20.37 -1.66 -6.44
CA LEU A 170 -21.40 -2.12 -7.38
C LEU A 170 -21.28 -1.39 -8.72
N VAL A 171 -21.15 -0.07 -8.71
CA VAL A 171 -20.97 0.74 -9.92
C VAL A 171 -19.69 0.36 -10.65
N ALA A 172 -18.60 0.13 -9.94
CA ALA A 172 -17.34 -0.31 -10.52
C ALA A 172 -17.48 -1.69 -11.20
N LEU A 173 -18.17 -2.63 -10.54
CA LEU A 173 -18.42 -3.95 -11.11
C LEU A 173 -19.29 -3.87 -12.39
N VAL A 174 -20.40 -3.13 -12.35
CA VAL A 174 -21.27 -2.93 -13.49
C VAL A 174 -20.52 -2.22 -14.62
N GLY A 175 -19.75 -1.19 -14.31
CA GLY A 175 -18.90 -0.46 -15.27
C GLY A 175 -17.89 -1.40 -15.96
N ALA A 176 -17.21 -2.25 -15.20
CA ALA A 176 -16.27 -3.21 -15.75
C ALA A 176 -16.95 -4.20 -16.72
N VAL A 177 -18.13 -4.72 -16.35
CA VAL A 177 -18.92 -5.63 -17.21
C VAL A 177 -19.39 -4.93 -18.48
N VAL A 178 -19.89 -3.71 -18.38
CA VAL A 178 -20.35 -2.93 -19.54
C VAL A 178 -19.21 -2.64 -20.51
N LEU A 179 -18.04 -2.26 -19.99
CA LEU A 179 -16.84 -2.01 -20.81
C LEU A 179 -16.27 -3.28 -21.44
N ALA A 180 -16.39 -4.43 -20.74
CA ALA A 180 -15.94 -5.72 -21.26
C ALA A 180 -16.86 -6.31 -22.30
N LYS A 181 -18.14 -5.88 -22.36
CA LYS A 181 -19.10 -6.31 -23.34
C LYS A 181 -18.76 -5.70 -24.71
N SER A 182 -18.08 -6.47 -25.56
CA SER A 182 -17.86 -6.09 -26.95
C SER A 182 -19.22 -6.05 -27.68
N GLU A 183 -19.63 -4.90 -28.20
CA GLU A 183 -20.72 -4.84 -29.17
C GLU A 183 -20.28 -5.60 -30.40
N ARG A 184 -20.87 -6.78 -30.61
CA ARG A 184 -20.83 -7.42 -31.94
C ARG A 184 -21.81 -6.64 -32.82
N VAL A 185 -21.28 -5.67 -33.54
CA VAL A 185 -21.92 -5.11 -34.73
C VAL A 185 -21.55 -5.98 -35.93
#